data_cfed8bca43ec1144a19624318302bcbf
#
_entry.id   cfed8bca43ec1144a19624318302bcbf
#
_cell.length_a   1.000
_cell.length_b   1.000
_cell.length_c   1.000
_cell.angle_alpha   90.00
_cell.angle_beta   90.00
_cell.angle_gamma   90.00
#
_symmetry.space_group_name_H-M   'P 1'
#
loop_
_entity.id
_entity.type
_entity.pdbx_description
1 polymer ?
#
loop_
_entity_poly.entity_id
_entity_poly.type
_entity_poly.pdbx_seq_one_letter_code
_entity_poly.pdbx_strand_id
1 'polypeptide(L)'
;MKFRLIYVPMLLGCLLAGAALAKPAIVSIDELHANEQQRQAALIITQVMEKFHYRKPRIDDDMSVAVYERYLESLDANRSFFSAKDIKGFERYRDELDDSLRTGKLDPAFRIFRRFRELVEQRVTYAKELLQANNFDFTADETYQFDRSEADWLPDAAALDDLWRRRVKNDILSLRLAGKDETEISETLRKRYEGISRRVVQ
;
A
#
# COMPACT_ATOMS: atom_id res chain seq x y z
N MET A 1 -44.18 13.97 -66.38
CA MET A 1 -43.25 14.57 -65.45
C MET A 1 -42.80 13.45 -64.47
N LYS A 2 -41.55 12.98 -64.59
CA LYS A 2 -40.98 11.91 -63.74
C LYS A 2 -40.04 12.55 -62.75
N PHE A 3 -40.39 12.56 -61.43
CA PHE A 3 -39.52 12.99 -60.36
C PHE A 3 -38.54 11.88 -60.06
N ARG A 4 -37.25 12.13 -60.23
CA ARG A 4 -36.15 11.27 -59.79
C ARG A 4 -35.80 11.63 -58.35
N LEU A 5 -36.05 10.69 -57.42
CA LEU A 5 -35.61 10.77 -56.03
C LEU A 5 -34.13 10.44 -55.98
N ILE A 6 -33.30 11.40 -55.55
CA ILE A 6 -31.86 11.24 -55.32
C ILE A 6 -31.68 10.79 -53.88
N TYR A 7 -31.30 9.51 -53.68
CA TYR A 7 -30.87 9.00 -52.37
C TYR A 7 -29.42 9.45 -52.12
N VAL A 8 -29.22 10.28 -51.08
CA VAL A 8 -27.91 10.58 -50.50
C VAL A 8 -27.65 9.60 -49.37
N PRO A 9 -26.65 8.72 -49.43
CA PRO A 9 -26.29 7.90 -48.30
C PRO A 9 -25.51 8.73 -47.32
N MET A 10 -26.10 9.02 -46.15
CA MET A 10 -25.46 9.65 -45.01
C MET A 10 -24.57 8.60 -44.33
N LEU A 11 -23.28 8.61 -44.66
CA LEU A 11 -22.24 7.82 -43.99
C LEU A 11 -22.01 8.40 -42.58
N LEU A 12 -22.71 7.82 -41.59
CA LEU A 12 -22.49 8.08 -40.15
C LEU A 12 -21.26 7.29 -39.73
N GLY A 13 -20.08 7.89 -39.86
CA GLY A 13 -18.83 7.34 -39.32
C GLY A 13 -18.83 7.41 -37.82
N CYS A 14 -19.14 6.32 -37.12
CA CYS A 14 -18.87 6.17 -35.69
C CYS A 14 -17.36 6.16 -35.45
N LEU A 15 -16.78 7.32 -35.10
CA LEU A 15 -15.47 7.42 -34.46
C LEU A 15 -15.61 6.84 -33.06
N LEU A 16 -15.39 5.54 -32.90
CA LEU A 16 -15.07 4.91 -31.63
C LEU A 16 -13.67 5.36 -31.24
N ALA A 17 -13.58 6.55 -30.61
CA ALA A 17 -12.39 6.93 -29.86
C ALA A 17 -12.27 5.95 -28.70
N GLY A 18 -11.47 4.89 -28.88
CA GLY A 18 -11.05 4.01 -27.81
C GLY A 18 -10.32 4.85 -26.77
N ALA A 19 -11.00 5.15 -25.65
CA ALA A 19 -10.34 5.66 -24.48
C ALA A 19 -9.34 4.57 -24.03
N ALA A 20 -8.09 4.71 -24.44
CA ALA A 20 -7.01 3.93 -23.87
C ALA A 20 -7.01 4.25 -22.37
N LEU A 21 -7.45 3.30 -21.56
CA LEU A 21 -7.28 3.35 -20.10
C LEU A 21 -5.76 3.39 -19.86
N ALA A 22 -5.21 4.59 -19.77
CA ALA A 22 -3.83 4.79 -19.43
C ALA A 22 -3.61 4.12 -18.06
N LYS A 23 -2.70 3.14 -18.02
CA LYS A 23 -2.24 2.62 -16.72
C LYS A 23 -1.78 3.82 -15.90
N PRO A 24 -2.20 3.90 -14.62
CA PRO A 24 -1.72 4.96 -13.75
C PRO A 24 -0.19 4.95 -13.76
N ALA A 25 0.41 6.11 -13.99
CA ALA A 25 1.85 6.23 -13.97
C ALA A 25 2.36 5.94 -12.56
N ILE A 26 3.38 5.08 -12.47
CA ILE A 26 4.05 4.81 -11.21
C ILE A 26 4.81 6.08 -10.82
N VAL A 27 4.34 6.73 -9.75
CA VAL A 27 5.01 7.90 -9.19
C VAL A 27 6.29 7.46 -8.48
N SER A 28 7.40 8.12 -8.74
CA SER A 28 8.66 7.87 -8.04
C SER A 28 8.53 8.17 -6.53
N ILE A 29 9.29 7.47 -5.68
CA ILE A 29 9.26 7.68 -4.23
C ILE A 29 9.62 9.13 -3.88
N ASP A 30 10.58 9.72 -4.60
CA ASP A 30 11.03 11.10 -4.39
C ASP A 30 9.97 12.14 -4.77
N GLU A 31 9.07 11.78 -5.70
CA GLU A 31 7.97 12.64 -6.16
C GLU A 31 6.70 12.50 -5.30
N LEU A 32 6.70 11.60 -4.31
CA LEU A 32 5.57 11.42 -3.41
C LEU A 32 5.46 12.58 -2.42
N HIS A 33 4.59 13.52 -2.73
CA HIS A 33 4.22 14.64 -1.88
C HIS A 33 2.75 14.99 -2.10
N ALA A 34 2.15 15.72 -1.14
CA ALA A 34 0.78 16.16 -1.27
C ALA A 34 0.60 17.10 -2.45
N ASN A 35 -0.31 16.77 -3.35
CA ASN A 35 -0.74 17.70 -4.39
C ASN A 35 -1.73 18.73 -3.82
N GLU A 36 -2.05 19.76 -4.61
CA GLU A 36 -2.93 20.83 -4.17
C GLU A 36 -4.35 20.33 -3.83
N GLN A 37 -4.87 19.38 -4.59
CA GLN A 37 -6.21 18.81 -4.31
C GLN A 37 -6.24 18.07 -2.95
N GLN A 38 -5.19 17.33 -2.61
CA GLN A 38 -5.09 16.64 -1.32
C GLN A 38 -4.96 17.62 -0.15
N ARG A 39 -4.21 18.72 -0.32
CA ARG A 39 -4.12 19.79 0.68
C ARG A 39 -5.47 20.44 0.90
N GLN A 40 -6.15 20.83 -0.17
CA GLN A 40 -7.49 21.43 -0.09
C GLN A 40 -8.52 20.47 0.53
N ALA A 41 -8.45 19.17 0.16
CA ALA A 41 -9.32 18.17 0.76
C ALA A 41 -9.09 18.05 2.28
N ALA A 42 -7.84 18.05 2.75
CA ALA A 42 -7.53 18.02 4.18
C ALA A 42 -8.14 19.24 4.91
N LEU A 43 -7.96 20.45 4.37
CA LEU A 43 -8.52 21.68 4.94
C LEU A 43 -10.06 21.64 5.01
N ILE A 44 -10.71 21.19 3.93
CA ILE A 44 -12.18 21.10 3.88
C ILE A 44 -12.68 20.05 4.88
N ILE A 45 -12.07 18.87 4.93
CA ILE A 45 -12.47 17.80 5.86
C ILE A 45 -12.32 18.29 7.30
N THR A 46 -11.21 18.95 7.63
CA THR A 46 -10.97 19.52 8.96
C THR A 46 -12.06 20.51 9.35
N GLN A 47 -12.39 21.45 8.46
CA GLN A 47 -13.47 22.43 8.73
C GLN A 47 -14.85 21.78 8.88
N VAL A 48 -15.15 20.75 8.07
CA VAL A 48 -16.42 20.01 8.17
C VAL A 48 -16.49 19.26 9.49
N MET A 49 -15.40 18.65 9.92
CA MET A 49 -15.34 17.95 11.21
C MET A 49 -15.56 18.90 12.39
N GLU A 50 -14.88 20.04 12.41
CA GLU A 50 -14.99 21.02 13.50
C GLU A 50 -16.38 21.69 13.57
N LYS A 51 -16.98 22.03 12.41
CA LYS A 51 -18.20 22.85 12.35
C LYS A 51 -19.49 22.04 12.28
N PHE A 52 -19.47 20.92 11.54
CA PHE A 52 -20.70 20.23 11.13
C PHE A 52 -20.79 18.78 11.65
N HIS A 53 -19.70 18.20 12.14
CA HIS A 53 -19.79 16.86 12.70
C HIS A 53 -20.61 16.87 14.01
N TYR A 54 -21.53 15.91 14.17
CA TYR A 54 -22.48 15.88 15.30
C TYR A 54 -21.79 15.82 16.68
N ARG A 55 -20.60 15.21 16.78
CA ARG A 55 -19.81 15.14 18.02
C ARG A 55 -18.91 16.36 18.23
N LYS A 56 -18.72 17.21 17.19
CA LYS A 56 -17.78 18.35 17.19
C LYS A 56 -16.44 17.99 17.84
N PRO A 57 -15.72 16.98 17.31
CA PRO A 57 -14.47 16.54 17.90
C PRO A 57 -13.49 17.72 17.88
N ARG A 58 -12.70 17.84 18.93
CA ARG A 58 -11.54 18.73 18.90
C ARG A 58 -10.49 18.11 17.99
N ILE A 59 -9.90 18.92 17.15
CA ILE A 59 -8.73 18.53 16.37
C ILE A 59 -7.54 19.08 17.15
N ASP A 60 -7.01 18.26 18.05
CA ASP A 60 -5.94 18.57 19.01
C ASP A 60 -4.97 17.39 19.08
N ASP A 61 -3.98 17.46 19.98
CA ASP A 61 -2.96 16.43 20.15
C ASP A 61 -3.55 15.03 20.40
N ASP A 62 -4.65 14.92 21.16
CA ASP A 62 -5.33 13.63 21.38
C ASP A 62 -5.86 13.05 20.06
N MET A 63 -6.43 13.89 19.21
CA MET A 63 -6.84 13.51 17.86
C MET A 63 -5.64 13.17 16.99
N SER A 64 -4.54 13.94 17.09
CA SER A 64 -3.29 13.67 16.37
C SER A 64 -2.76 12.28 16.70
N VAL A 65 -2.70 11.93 17.98
CA VAL A 65 -2.27 10.59 18.45
C VAL A 65 -3.15 9.49 17.83
N ALA A 66 -4.48 9.66 17.91
CA ALA A 66 -5.42 8.67 17.36
C ALA A 66 -5.28 8.51 15.83
N VAL A 67 -5.09 9.62 15.12
CA VAL A 67 -4.86 9.61 13.66
C VAL A 67 -3.54 8.94 13.33
N TYR A 68 -2.46 9.23 14.08
CA TYR A 68 -1.16 8.64 13.91
C TYR A 68 -1.20 7.11 14.07
N GLU A 69 -1.76 6.62 15.17
CA GLU A 69 -1.88 5.18 15.44
C GLU A 69 -2.70 4.48 14.35
N ARG A 70 -3.84 5.06 13.98
CA ARG A 70 -4.71 4.52 12.93
C ARG A 70 -4.04 4.54 11.55
N TYR A 71 -3.22 5.55 11.28
CA TYR A 71 -2.49 5.64 10.03
C TYR A 71 -1.43 4.55 9.91
N LEU A 72 -0.62 4.33 10.94
CA LEU A 72 0.36 3.23 10.98
C LEU A 72 -0.32 1.87 10.84
N GLU A 73 -1.42 1.64 11.56
CA GLU A 73 -2.22 0.43 11.45
C GLU A 73 -2.77 0.22 10.03
N SER A 74 -3.23 1.28 9.37
CA SER A 74 -3.75 1.20 8.00
C SER A 74 -2.69 0.85 6.96
N LEU A 75 -1.43 1.22 7.20
CA LEU A 75 -0.31 0.90 6.33
C LEU A 75 0.22 -0.51 6.58
N ASP A 76 0.39 -0.90 7.83
CA ASP A 76 1.02 -2.17 8.24
C ASP A 76 0.26 -2.85 9.38
N ALA A 77 -1.00 -3.21 9.14
CA ALA A 77 -1.86 -3.85 10.12
C ALA A 77 -1.26 -5.14 10.72
N ASN A 78 -0.44 -5.85 9.96
CA ASN A 78 0.17 -7.11 10.41
C ASN A 78 1.61 -6.94 10.92
N ARG A 79 2.08 -5.72 11.11
CA ARG A 79 3.41 -5.38 11.66
C ARG A 79 4.53 -6.19 11.00
N SER A 80 4.52 -6.21 9.67
CA SER A 80 5.41 -7.02 8.84
C SER A 80 6.34 -6.23 7.92
N PHE A 81 6.20 -4.90 7.90
CA PHE A 81 7.03 -4.00 7.11
C PHE A 81 7.83 -3.04 7.97
N PHE A 82 7.19 -2.32 8.91
CA PHE A 82 7.88 -1.43 9.82
C PHE A 82 8.60 -2.21 10.93
N SER A 83 9.79 -1.73 11.30
CA SER A 83 10.46 -2.12 12.53
C SER A 83 10.16 -1.15 13.68
N ALA A 84 10.42 -1.56 14.93
CA ALA A 84 10.35 -0.68 16.07
C ALA A 84 11.25 0.57 15.92
N LYS A 85 12.37 0.43 15.19
CA LYS A 85 13.25 1.54 14.85
C LYS A 85 12.58 2.55 13.91
N ASP A 86 11.82 2.07 12.92
CA ASP A 86 11.06 2.95 12.01
C ASP A 86 9.97 3.68 12.81
N ILE A 87 9.21 2.96 13.64
CA ILE A 87 8.15 3.54 14.50
C ILE A 87 8.73 4.64 15.41
N LYS A 88 9.83 4.36 16.08
CA LYS A 88 10.53 5.35 16.89
C LYS A 88 10.95 6.59 16.09
N GLY A 89 11.34 6.41 14.83
CA GLY A 89 11.67 7.52 13.93
C GLY A 89 10.46 8.38 13.58
N PHE A 90 9.25 7.84 13.67
CA PHE A 90 7.99 8.53 13.37
C PHE A 90 7.34 9.18 14.60
N GLU A 91 7.76 8.85 15.83
CA GLU A 91 7.20 9.40 17.08
C GLU A 91 7.15 10.94 17.09
N ARG A 92 8.10 11.61 16.45
CA ARG A 92 8.11 13.06 16.28
C ARG A 92 6.89 13.63 15.56
N TYR A 93 6.16 12.81 14.79
CA TYR A 93 4.95 13.23 14.06
C TYR A 93 3.65 12.93 14.82
N ARG A 94 3.77 12.29 15.98
CA ARG A 94 2.63 11.78 16.74
C ARG A 94 1.68 12.90 17.14
N ASP A 95 2.23 14.03 17.53
CA ASP A 95 1.48 15.20 18.00
C ASP A 95 1.40 16.33 16.94
N GLU A 96 1.82 16.06 15.67
CA GLU A 96 1.87 17.06 14.61
C GLU A 96 0.80 16.85 13.51
N LEU A 97 0.04 15.74 13.54
CA LEU A 97 -0.87 15.41 12.45
C LEU A 97 -2.14 16.27 12.45
N ASP A 98 -2.62 16.72 13.60
CA ASP A 98 -3.73 17.66 13.70
C ASP A 98 -3.39 19.03 13.08
N ASP A 99 -2.22 19.58 13.38
CA ASP A 99 -1.69 20.79 12.77
C ASP A 99 -1.44 20.63 11.27
N SER A 100 -0.95 19.46 10.87
CA SER A 100 -0.80 19.09 9.46
C SER A 100 -2.13 19.13 8.71
N LEU A 101 -3.18 18.60 9.30
CA LEU A 101 -4.54 18.62 8.74
C LEU A 101 -5.12 20.04 8.67
N ARG A 102 -4.96 20.84 9.75
CA ARG A 102 -5.45 22.22 9.82
C ARG A 102 -4.76 23.16 8.85
N THR A 103 -3.50 22.90 8.55
CA THR A 103 -2.70 23.77 7.67
C THR A 103 -2.58 23.25 6.24
N GLY A 104 -3.04 22.02 5.98
CA GLY A 104 -2.84 21.33 4.70
C GLY A 104 -1.39 20.93 4.43
N LYS A 105 -0.51 20.98 5.43
CA LYS A 105 0.90 20.58 5.32
C LYS A 105 1.05 19.09 5.63
N LEU A 106 0.79 18.24 4.65
CA LEU A 106 0.71 16.79 4.81
C LEU A 106 2.08 16.07 4.77
N ASP A 107 3.19 16.80 4.85
CA ASP A 107 4.53 16.24 4.79
C ASP A 107 4.80 15.10 5.79
N PRO A 108 4.37 15.17 7.07
CA PRO A 108 4.55 14.07 8.02
C PRO A 108 3.96 12.75 7.53
N ALA A 109 2.71 12.76 7.05
CA ALA A 109 2.05 11.58 6.52
C ALA A 109 2.77 11.03 5.28
N PHE A 110 3.19 11.92 4.36
CA PHE A 110 3.93 11.51 3.16
C PHE A 110 5.33 10.96 3.48
N ARG A 111 6.00 11.43 4.54
CA ARG A 111 7.28 10.86 5.00
C ARG A 111 7.12 9.44 5.50
N ILE A 112 6.08 9.17 6.29
CA ILE A 112 5.74 7.81 6.76
C ILE A 112 5.40 6.92 5.55
N PHE A 113 4.57 7.41 4.62
CA PHE A 113 4.18 6.64 3.43
C PHE A 113 5.36 6.31 2.50
N ARG A 114 6.26 7.25 2.25
CA ARG A 114 7.48 6.99 1.47
C ARG A 114 8.30 5.87 2.08
N ARG A 115 8.51 5.94 3.42
CA ARG A 115 9.24 4.88 4.12
C ARG A 115 8.53 3.54 4.03
N PHE A 116 7.22 3.51 4.17
CA PHE A 116 6.43 2.29 3.99
C PHE A 116 6.62 1.70 2.59
N ARG A 117 6.53 2.52 1.56
CA ARG A 117 6.71 2.09 0.17
C ARG A 117 8.11 1.52 -0.09
N GLU A 118 9.17 2.18 0.39
CA GLU A 118 10.54 1.66 0.33
C GLU A 118 10.63 0.26 0.95
N LEU A 119 10.07 0.10 2.15
CA LEU A 119 10.09 -1.17 2.86
C LEU A 119 9.30 -2.25 2.14
N VAL A 120 8.15 -1.93 1.56
CA VAL A 120 7.37 -2.87 0.74
C VAL A 120 8.20 -3.34 -0.45
N GLU A 121 8.84 -2.44 -1.18
CA GLU A 121 9.69 -2.79 -2.33
C GLU A 121 10.88 -3.66 -1.91
N GLN A 122 11.55 -3.34 -0.79
CA GLN A 122 12.62 -4.14 -0.22
C GLN A 122 12.15 -5.55 0.17
N ARG A 123 11.02 -5.66 0.88
CA ARG A 123 10.47 -6.95 1.31
C ARG A 123 10.03 -7.82 0.12
N VAL A 124 9.42 -7.24 -0.90
CA VAL A 124 9.03 -7.97 -2.11
C VAL A 124 10.26 -8.46 -2.88
N THR A 125 11.29 -7.63 -2.99
CA THR A 125 12.57 -8.05 -3.60
C THR A 125 13.19 -9.20 -2.84
N TYR A 126 13.31 -9.08 -1.53
CA TYR A 126 13.86 -10.14 -0.66
C TYR A 126 13.05 -11.46 -0.76
N ALA A 127 11.73 -11.38 -0.75
CA ALA A 127 10.89 -12.58 -0.92
C ALA A 127 11.12 -13.27 -2.27
N LYS A 128 11.33 -12.50 -3.34
CA LYS A 128 11.64 -13.05 -4.68
C LYS A 128 13.03 -13.68 -4.73
N GLU A 129 14.02 -13.10 -4.07
CA GLU A 129 15.36 -13.67 -3.92
C GLU A 129 15.31 -15.01 -3.17
N LEU A 130 14.56 -15.08 -2.07
CA LEU A 130 14.34 -16.32 -1.32
C LEU A 130 13.65 -17.39 -2.16
N LEU A 131 12.65 -17.03 -2.97
CA LEU A 131 11.99 -17.96 -3.90
C LEU A 131 12.96 -18.48 -4.96
N GLN A 132 13.81 -17.62 -5.50
CA GLN A 132 14.79 -18.00 -6.51
C GLN A 132 15.89 -18.92 -5.93
N ALA A 133 16.38 -18.61 -4.73
CA ALA A 133 17.36 -19.42 -4.03
C ALA A 133 16.80 -20.79 -3.64
N ASN A 134 15.51 -20.86 -3.30
CA ASN A 134 14.76 -22.07 -2.88
C ASN A 134 15.54 -22.95 -1.88
N ASN A 135 16.28 -22.33 -0.97
CA ASN A 135 17.14 -23.02 0.00
C ASN A 135 16.48 -23.03 1.38
N PHE A 136 15.42 -23.85 1.53
CA PHE A 136 14.69 -23.99 2.77
C PHE A 136 14.83 -25.41 3.34
N ASP A 137 15.18 -25.49 4.63
CA ASP A 137 15.11 -26.72 5.38
C ASP A 137 13.70 -26.92 5.95
N PHE A 138 12.90 -27.79 5.35
CA PHE A 138 11.55 -28.11 5.78
C PHE A 138 11.50 -29.13 6.93
N THR A 139 12.64 -29.66 7.38
CA THR A 139 12.73 -30.57 8.54
C THR A 139 12.94 -29.82 9.85
N ALA A 140 13.39 -28.57 9.78
CA ALA A 140 13.57 -27.72 10.95
C ALA A 140 12.24 -27.38 11.60
N ASP A 141 12.18 -27.52 12.94
CA ASP A 141 11.02 -27.15 13.76
C ASP A 141 10.96 -25.63 13.89
N GLU A 142 10.22 -24.98 13.00
CA GLU A 142 10.02 -23.55 12.94
C GLU A 142 8.54 -23.21 12.89
N THR A 143 8.17 -22.14 13.54
CA THR A 143 6.80 -21.61 13.51
C THR A 143 6.73 -20.28 12.75
N TYR A 144 5.62 -20.05 12.06
CA TYR A 144 5.29 -18.76 11.45
C TYR A 144 3.99 -18.24 12.02
N GLN A 145 4.04 -17.07 12.66
CA GLN A 145 2.84 -16.40 13.17
C GLN A 145 2.17 -15.64 12.01
N PHE A 146 1.02 -16.13 11.59
CA PHE A 146 0.27 -15.59 10.47
C PHE A 146 -0.40 -14.25 10.82
N ASP A 147 -1.09 -14.20 11.96
CA ASP A 147 -1.70 -12.99 12.49
C ASP A 147 -0.77 -12.34 13.51
N ARG A 148 -0.32 -11.13 13.18
CA ARG A 148 0.57 -10.30 14.00
C ARG A 148 -0.03 -8.94 14.33
N SER A 149 -1.33 -8.75 14.11
CA SER A 149 -2.01 -7.47 14.35
C SER A 149 -1.79 -6.95 15.79
N GLU A 150 -1.77 -7.87 16.76
CA GLU A 150 -1.55 -7.56 18.18
C GLU A 150 -0.10 -7.83 18.67
N ALA A 151 0.81 -8.26 17.79
CA ALA A 151 2.20 -8.52 18.17
C ALA A 151 2.99 -7.22 18.27
N ASP A 152 4.09 -7.22 19.03
CA ASP A 152 5.01 -6.07 19.04
C ASP A 152 5.68 -5.86 17.68
N TRP A 153 6.06 -4.61 17.40
CA TRP A 153 6.92 -4.29 16.27
C TRP A 153 8.27 -4.99 16.43
N LEU A 154 8.73 -5.68 15.41
CA LEU A 154 10.04 -6.32 15.43
C LEU A 154 11.15 -5.28 15.56
N PRO A 155 12.24 -5.59 16.27
CA PRO A 155 13.24 -4.59 16.67
C PRO A 155 13.92 -3.92 15.47
N ASP A 156 14.23 -4.68 14.43
CA ASP A 156 15.08 -4.21 13.33
C ASP A 156 14.84 -4.96 12.00
N ALA A 157 15.62 -4.62 11.00
CA ALA A 157 15.56 -5.24 9.68
C ALA A 157 15.88 -6.73 9.69
N ALA A 158 16.81 -7.18 10.55
CA ALA A 158 17.20 -8.59 10.62
C ALA A 158 16.06 -9.48 11.15
N ALA A 159 15.33 -9.00 12.15
CA ALA A 159 14.16 -9.69 12.67
C ALA A 159 13.01 -9.72 11.62
N LEU A 160 12.86 -8.65 10.83
CA LEU A 160 11.93 -8.63 9.69
C LEU A 160 12.38 -9.58 8.57
N ASP A 161 13.69 -9.71 8.30
CA ASP A 161 14.22 -10.67 7.32
C ASP A 161 13.87 -12.10 7.73
N ASP A 162 14.03 -12.46 9.00
CA ASP A 162 13.65 -13.79 9.50
C ASP A 162 12.14 -14.02 9.41
N LEU A 163 11.33 -13.02 9.78
CA LEU A 163 9.87 -13.09 9.60
C LEU A 163 9.49 -13.38 8.15
N TRP A 164 10.09 -12.66 7.18
CA TRP A 164 9.79 -12.83 5.77
C TRP A 164 10.33 -14.14 5.21
N ARG A 165 11.49 -14.61 5.69
CA ARG A 165 12.01 -15.93 5.38
C ARG A 165 11.02 -17.04 5.81
N ARG A 166 10.53 -16.97 7.05
CA ARG A 166 9.52 -17.92 7.55
C ARG A 166 8.21 -17.83 6.77
N ARG A 167 7.79 -16.64 6.41
CA ARG A 167 6.61 -16.43 5.56
C ARG A 167 6.74 -17.12 4.21
N VAL A 168 7.86 -16.89 3.51
CA VAL A 168 8.10 -17.52 2.20
C VAL A 168 8.17 -19.03 2.32
N LYS A 169 8.88 -19.57 3.34
CA LYS A 169 8.92 -21.01 3.65
C LYS A 169 7.53 -21.58 3.87
N ASN A 170 6.70 -20.91 4.68
CA ASN A 170 5.32 -21.33 4.95
C ASN A 170 4.43 -21.28 3.70
N ASP A 171 4.57 -20.25 2.86
CA ASP A 171 3.83 -20.11 1.62
C ASP A 171 4.17 -21.24 0.64
N ILE A 172 5.46 -21.60 0.51
CA ILE A 172 5.93 -22.74 -0.29
C ILE A 172 5.36 -24.06 0.25
N LEU A 173 5.51 -24.29 1.56
CA LEU A 173 5.02 -25.52 2.21
C LEU A 173 3.51 -25.68 1.98
N SER A 174 2.74 -24.61 2.16
CA SER A 174 1.28 -24.63 1.96
C SER A 174 0.89 -25.04 0.54
N LEU A 175 1.61 -24.56 -0.47
CA LEU A 175 1.33 -24.92 -1.86
C LEU A 175 1.80 -26.33 -2.20
N ARG A 176 2.92 -26.82 -1.62
CA ARG A 176 3.35 -28.22 -1.74
C ARG A 176 2.32 -29.18 -1.16
N LEU A 177 1.80 -28.86 0.04
CA LEU A 177 0.73 -29.66 0.67
C LEU A 177 -0.58 -29.63 -0.13
N ALA A 178 -0.80 -28.57 -0.89
CA ALA A 178 -1.92 -28.49 -1.85
C ALA A 178 -1.66 -29.22 -3.17
N GLY A 179 -0.54 -29.93 -3.31
CA GLY A 179 -0.21 -30.76 -4.49
C GLY A 179 0.32 -29.96 -5.68
N LYS A 180 0.79 -28.73 -5.48
CA LYS A 180 1.40 -27.92 -6.53
C LYS A 180 2.84 -28.33 -6.80
N ASP A 181 3.24 -28.35 -8.08
CA ASP A 181 4.63 -28.53 -8.45
C ASP A 181 5.49 -27.27 -8.25
N GLU A 182 6.81 -27.40 -8.29
CA GLU A 182 7.74 -26.29 -8.00
C GLU A 182 7.60 -25.13 -8.98
N THR A 183 7.23 -25.37 -10.22
CA THR A 183 7.03 -24.32 -11.24
C THR A 183 5.77 -23.51 -10.91
N GLU A 184 4.66 -24.21 -10.65
CA GLU A 184 3.40 -23.59 -10.24
C GLU A 184 3.56 -22.78 -8.93
N ILE A 185 4.33 -23.30 -7.94
CA ILE A 185 4.63 -22.64 -6.68
C ILE A 185 5.37 -21.33 -6.94
N SER A 186 6.48 -21.41 -7.70
CA SER A 186 7.31 -20.25 -8.01
C SER A 186 6.51 -19.15 -8.72
N GLU A 187 5.74 -19.49 -9.75
CA GLU A 187 4.92 -18.53 -10.47
C GLU A 187 3.82 -17.93 -9.60
N THR A 188 3.15 -18.75 -8.80
CA THR A 188 2.06 -18.31 -7.93
C THR A 188 2.56 -17.31 -6.89
N LEU A 189 3.66 -17.66 -6.22
CA LEU A 189 4.22 -16.81 -5.17
C LEU A 189 4.85 -15.54 -5.74
N ARG A 190 5.54 -15.61 -6.88
CA ARG A 190 6.03 -14.43 -7.58
C ARG A 190 4.91 -13.45 -7.89
N LYS A 191 3.79 -13.92 -8.47
CA LYS A 191 2.62 -13.08 -8.77
C LYS A 191 1.99 -12.51 -7.49
N ARG A 192 1.94 -13.30 -6.40
CA ARG A 192 1.43 -12.87 -5.08
C ARG A 192 2.25 -11.71 -4.53
N TYR A 193 3.57 -11.83 -4.48
CA TYR A 193 4.45 -10.81 -3.94
C TYR A 193 4.51 -9.56 -4.82
N GLU A 194 4.54 -9.70 -6.15
CA GLU A 194 4.39 -8.56 -7.07
C GLU A 194 3.05 -7.84 -6.89
N GLY A 195 2.00 -8.58 -6.53
CA GLY A 195 0.69 -8.02 -6.20
C GLY A 195 0.71 -7.14 -4.94
N ILE A 196 1.59 -7.44 -3.97
CA ILE A 196 1.78 -6.59 -2.78
C ILE A 196 2.36 -5.23 -3.20
N SER A 197 3.46 -5.23 -3.95
CA SER A 197 4.09 -4.00 -4.44
C SER A 197 3.11 -3.18 -5.29
N ARG A 198 2.41 -3.80 -6.23
CA ARG A 198 1.45 -3.10 -7.11
C ARG A 198 0.36 -2.36 -6.34
N ARG A 199 -0.16 -2.90 -5.24
CA ARG A 199 -1.20 -2.24 -4.42
C ARG A 199 -0.71 -0.98 -3.71
N VAL A 200 0.59 -0.88 -3.50
CA VAL A 200 1.19 0.27 -2.80
C VAL A 200 1.69 1.33 -3.79
N VAL A 201 2.04 0.90 -5.01
CA VAL A 201 2.71 1.73 -6.03
C VAL A 201 1.70 2.34 -7.02
N GLN A 202 0.52 1.74 -7.17
CA GLN A 202 -0.57 2.19 -8.06
C GLN A 202 -1.73 2.82 -7.27
#